data_c3e9bb6d04693de3a25407e2b8156713
#
_entry.id   c3e9bb6d04693de3a25407e2b8156713
#
_cell.length_a   1.000
_cell.length_b   1.000
_cell.length_c   1.000
_cell.angle_alpha   90.00
_cell.angle_beta   90.00
_cell.angle_gamma   90.00
#
_symmetry.space_group_name_H-M   'P 1'
#
loop_
_entity.id
_entity.type
_entity.pdbx_description
1 polymer ?
#
loop_
_entity_poly.entity_id
_entity_poly.type
_entity_poly.pdbx_seq_one_letter_code
_entity_poly.pdbx_strand_id
1 'polypeptide(L)'
;NKNITTTTINGKVYAKILFVVGLEHNNYKENISNVEKINDIANKYYPGLSRGIYKKEGPGVDGIYNQDISSNSILIELGGVDNNIDEVLNTTEAISNILYYYIKG
;
A
#
# COMPACT_ATOMS: atom_id res chain seq x y z
N ASN A 1 -13.50 -4.14 9.42
CA ASN A 1 -13.75 -3.42 10.64
C ASN A 1 -13.06 -2.06 10.58
N LYS A 2 -13.81 -1.00 10.84
CA LYS A 2 -13.31 0.37 10.70
C LYS A 2 -12.10 0.67 11.58
N ASN A 3 -11.99 0.06 12.74
CA ASN A 3 -10.83 0.23 13.62
C ASN A 3 -9.52 -0.33 13.01
N ILE A 4 -9.65 -1.36 12.18
CA ILE A 4 -8.50 -1.96 11.49
C ILE A 4 -8.10 -1.14 10.28
N THR A 5 -9.06 -0.49 9.62
CA THR A 5 -8.87 0.14 8.32
C THR A 5 -8.87 1.67 8.38
N THR A 6 -8.83 2.27 9.58
CA THR A 6 -8.92 3.71 9.76
C THR A 6 -7.86 4.19 10.74
N THR A 7 -7.26 5.34 10.46
CA THR A 7 -6.31 6.00 11.35
C THR A 7 -6.51 7.51 11.29
N THR A 8 -6.10 8.19 12.37
CA THR A 8 -6.13 9.65 12.43
C THR A 8 -4.71 10.18 12.58
N ILE A 9 -4.33 11.11 11.70
CA ILE A 9 -3.01 11.72 11.69
C ILE A 9 -3.21 13.23 11.64
N ASN A 10 -2.72 13.93 12.65
CA ASN A 10 -2.85 15.39 12.75
C ASN A 10 -4.31 15.87 12.60
N GLY A 11 -5.25 15.15 13.21
CA GLY A 11 -6.67 15.49 13.19
C GLY A 11 -7.42 15.11 11.93
N LYS A 12 -6.74 14.53 10.93
CA LYS A 12 -7.37 14.12 9.67
C LYS A 12 -7.52 12.60 9.64
N VAL A 13 -8.67 12.12 9.21
CA VAL A 13 -9.00 10.70 9.22
C VAL A 13 -8.71 10.08 7.85
N TYR A 14 -7.97 8.98 7.86
CA TYR A 14 -7.53 8.28 6.67
C TYR A 14 -8.02 6.83 6.68
N ALA A 15 -8.38 6.33 5.50
CA ALA A 15 -8.43 4.89 5.28
C ALA A 15 -6.99 4.36 5.24
N LYS A 16 -6.70 3.29 5.96
CA LYS A 16 -5.36 2.69 5.96
C LYS A 16 -5.07 2.01 4.63
N ILE A 17 -3.79 1.84 4.32
CA ILE A 17 -3.34 1.16 3.12
C ILE A 17 -2.66 -0.16 3.45
N LEU A 18 -2.76 -1.11 2.54
CA LEU A 18 -2.04 -2.38 2.59
C LEU A 18 -1.37 -2.60 1.24
N PHE A 19 -0.06 -2.78 1.26
CA PHE A 19 0.68 -3.17 0.06
C PHE A 19 0.56 -4.67 -0.14
N VAL A 20 0.29 -5.11 -1.36
CA VAL A 20 0.15 -6.53 -1.70
C VAL A 20 1.18 -6.90 -2.75
N VAL A 21 1.97 -7.94 -2.48
CA VAL A 21 2.96 -8.47 -3.43
C VAL A 21 2.69 -9.95 -3.64
N GLY A 22 2.48 -10.32 -4.91
CA GLY A 22 2.43 -11.73 -5.32
C GLY A 22 3.85 -12.26 -5.48
N LEU A 23 4.11 -13.46 -5.00
CA LEU A 23 5.45 -14.04 -5.02
C LEU A 23 5.69 -15.03 -6.17
N GLU A 24 4.70 -15.23 -7.04
CA GLU A 24 4.74 -16.27 -8.08
C GLU A 24 5.07 -15.70 -9.46
N HIS A 25 6.07 -14.79 -9.53
CA HIS A 25 6.58 -14.26 -10.80
C HIS A 25 8.05 -13.87 -10.67
N ASN A 26 8.70 -13.64 -11.81
CA ASN A 26 10.16 -13.42 -11.84
C ASN A 26 10.58 -12.08 -11.22
N ASN A 27 9.67 -11.11 -11.13
CA ASN A 27 9.97 -9.76 -10.64
C ASN A 27 9.71 -9.60 -9.13
N TYR A 28 9.32 -10.65 -8.41
CA TYR A 28 8.79 -10.48 -7.06
C TYR A 28 9.82 -9.88 -6.09
N LYS A 29 11.10 -10.22 -6.22
CA LYS A 29 12.15 -9.69 -5.32
C LYS A 29 12.35 -8.19 -5.50
N GLU A 30 12.34 -7.72 -6.74
CA GLU A 30 12.44 -6.29 -7.04
C GLU A 30 11.18 -5.56 -6.60
N ASN A 31 9.99 -6.14 -6.80
CA ASN A 31 8.74 -5.59 -6.32
C ASN A 31 8.76 -5.43 -4.80
N ILE A 32 9.20 -6.45 -4.07
CA ILE A 32 9.32 -6.37 -2.62
C ILE A 32 10.25 -5.23 -2.23
N SER A 33 11.43 -5.14 -2.85
CA SER A 33 12.40 -4.08 -2.56
C SER A 33 11.80 -2.69 -2.78
N ASN A 34 11.12 -2.49 -3.89
CA ASN A 34 10.49 -1.21 -4.22
C ASN A 34 9.36 -0.88 -3.24
N VAL A 35 8.52 -1.86 -2.91
CA VAL A 35 7.40 -1.68 -1.99
C VAL A 35 7.90 -1.41 -0.57
N GLU A 36 8.98 -2.06 -0.14
CA GLU A 36 9.59 -1.78 1.16
C GLU A 36 10.04 -0.33 1.27
N LYS A 37 10.67 0.21 0.22
CA LYS A 37 11.09 1.62 0.20
C LYS A 37 9.89 2.57 0.29
N ILE A 38 8.83 2.27 -0.44
CA ILE A 38 7.60 3.08 -0.43
C ILE A 38 6.93 2.99 0.94
N ASN A 39 6.88 1.80 1.53
CA ASN A 39 6.32 1.61 2.86
C ASN A 39 7.11 2.38 3.93
N ASP A 40 8.43 2.41 3.82
CA ASP A 40 9.28 3.19 4.72
C ASP A 40 8.97 4.69 4.63
N ILE A 41 8.74 5.20 3.43
CA ILE A 41 8.34 6.59 3.21
C ILE A 41 6.97 6.85 3.82
N ALA A 42 6.01 5.93 3.63
CA ALA A 42 4.69 6.03 4.23
C ALA A 42 4.79 6.12 5.76
N ASN A 43 5.61 5.27 6.38
CA ASN A 43 5.80 5.26 7.82
C ASN A 43 6.47 6.55 8.33
N LYS A 44 7.34 7.14 7.52
CA LYS A 44 8.03 8.38 7.89
C LYS A 44 7.10 9.58 7.89
N TYR A 45 6.29 9.75 6.85
CA TYR A 45 5.48 10.94 6.66
C TYR A 45 4.03 10.79 7.12
N TYR A 46 3.52 9.57 7.17
CA TYR A 46 2.14 9.26 7.56
C TYR A 46 2.14 8.08 8.54
N PRO A 47 2.70 8.25 9.75
CA PRO A 47 2.78 7.14 10.71
C PRO A 47 1.39 6.62 11.07
N GLY A 48 1.21 5.32 10.97
CA GLY A 48 -0.07 4.67 11.23
C GLY A 48 -0.93 4.45 9.99
N LEU A 49 -0.59 5.03 8.84
CA LEU A 49 -1.35 4.89 7.60
C LEU A 49 -1.20 3.48 7.01
N SER A 50 0.01 2.95 6.98
CA SER A 50 0.30 1.66 6.36
C SER A 50 0.04 0.51 7.33
N ARG A 51 -0.65 -0.52 6.82
CA ARG A 51 -0.80 -1.82 7.50
C ARG A 51 0.37 -2.76 7.19
N GLY A 52 1.32 -2.33 6.37
CA GLY A 52 2.48 -3.11 5.98
C GLY A 52 2.34 -3.75 4.62
N ILE A 53 3.10 -4.80 4.42
CA ILE A 53 3.20 -5.50 3.14
C ILE A 53 2.68 -6.93 3.33
N TYR A 54 1.71 -7.30 2.51
CA TYR A 54 1.17 -8.65 2.49
C TYR A 54 1.75 -9.40 1.29
N LYS A 55 2.48 -10.48 1.57
CA LYS A 55 3.10 -11.33 0.54
C LYS A 55 2.21 -12.56 0.35
N LYS A 56 1.70 -12.74 -0.87
CA LYS A 56 0.75 -13.81 -1.18
C LYS A 56 1.37 -14.86 -2.10
N GLU A 57 1.21 -16.14 -1.72
CA GLU A 57 1.62 -17.29 -2.52
C GLU A 57 0.79 -18.51 -2.15
N GLY A 58 0.86 -19.57 -2.97
CA GLY A 58 0.26 -20.85 -2.67
C GLY A 58 -1.07 -21.11 -3.38
N PRO A 59 -1.66 -22.30 -3.20
CA PRO A 59 -2.91 -22.70 -3.86
C PRO A 59 -4.07 -21.76 -3.54
N GLY A 60 -4.84 -21.42 -4.57
CA GLY A 60 -6.01 -20.57 -4.42
C GLY A 60 -5.70 -19.08 -4.30
N VAL A 61 -4.45 -18.69 -4.44
CA VAL A 61 -4.00 -17.32 -4.39
C VAL A 61 -3.40 -16.92 -5.74
N ASP A 62 -3.78 -15.75 -6.26
CA ASP A 62 -3.10 -15.16 -7.41
C ASP A 62 -1.80 -14.51 -6.91
N GLY A 63 -0.66 -15.13 -7.17
CA GLY A 63 0.64 -14.63 -6.78
C GLY A 63 1.25 -13.61 -7.74
N ILE A 64 0.52 -13.17 -8.72
CA ILE A 64 1.03 -12.32 -9.80
C ILE A 64 0.51 -10.89 -9.70
N TYR A 65 -0.81 -10.67 -9.64
CA TYR A 65 -1.46 -9.36 -9.54
C TYR A 65 -0.98 -8.37 -10.61
N ASN A 66 -0.69 -8.86 -11.84
CA ASN A 66 -0.10 -8.04 -12.91
C ASN A 66 1.28 -7.47 -12.61
N GLN A 67 1.92 -7.87 -11.53
CA GLN A 67 3.25 -7.41 -11.14
C GLN A 67 4.36 -8.08 -11.96
N ASP A 68 4.03 -9.11 -12.71
CA ASP A 68 4.91 -9.76 -13.66
C ASP A 68 5.24 -8.87 -14.88
N ILE A 69 4.44 -7.83 -15.12
CA ILE A 69 4.65 -6.89 -16.22
C ILE A 69 5.88 -6.02 -15.96
N SER A 70 6.07 -5.59 -14.72
CA SER A 70 7.19 -4.72 -14.34
C SER A 70 7.48 -4.82 -12.86
N SER A 71 8.76 -4.73 -12.48
CA SER A 71 9.17 -4.63 -11.07
C SER A 71 8.68 -3.35 -10.39
N ASN A 72 8.23 -2.38 -11.17
CA ASN A 72 7.69 -1.11 -10.66
C ASN A 72 6.17 -1.12 -10.51
N SER A 73 5.51 -2.25 -10.80
CA SER A 73 4.07 -2.39 -10.60
C SER A 73 3.77 -2.53 -9.10
N ILE A 74 2.80 -1.76 -8.62
CA ILE A 74 2.44 -1.70 -7.20
C ILE A 74 0.94 -1.93 -7.05
N LEU A 75 0.57 -2.82 -6.12
CA LEU A 75 -0.82 -3.04 -5.75
C LEU A 75 -1.04 -2.54 -4.33
N ILE A 76 -1.99 -1.63 -4.17
CA ILE A 76 -2.32 -1.04 -2.87
C ILE A 76 -3.81 -1.21 -2.63
N GLU A 77 -4.18 -1.82 -1.50
CA GLU A 77 -5.56 -1.86 -1.02
C GLU A 77 -5.80 -0.64 -0.12
N LEU A 78 -6.88 0.08 -0.36
CA LEU A 78 -7.27 1.25 0.41
C LEU A 78 -8.46 0.90 1.30
N GLY A 79 -8.23 0.85 2.62
CA GLY A 79 -9.27 0.66 3.61
C GLY A 79 -10.08 -0.60 3.43
N GLY A 80 -11.37 -0.47 3.71
CA GLY A 80 -12.34 -1.54 3.59
C GLY A 80 -13.74 -0.97 3.40
N VAL A 81 -14.73 -1.85 3.40
CA VAL A 81 -16.14 -1.46 3.15
C VAL A 81 -16.69 -0.46 4.18
N ASP A 82 -16.08 -0.40 5.36
CA ASP A 82 -16.53 0.50 6.43
C ASP A 82 -15.97 1.92 6.30
N ASN A 83 -15.05 2.16 5.37
CA ASN A 83 -14.48 3.49 5.16
C ASN A 83 -15.40 4.34 4.27
N ASN A 84 -15.54 5.61 4.63
CA ASN A 84 -16.29 6.54 3.81
C ASN A 84 -15.42 7.16 2.72
N ILE A 85 -16.06 7.89 1.80
CA ILE A 85 -15.37 8.45 0.65
C ILE A 85 -14.34 9.53 1.05
N ASP A 86 -14.60 10.31 2.07
CA ASP A 86 -13.67 11.35 2.53
C ASP A 86 -12.39 10.73 3.07
N GLU A 87 -12.51 9.62 3.81
CA GLU A 87 -11.35 8.88 4.33
C GLU A 87 -10.50 8.33 3.18
N VAL A 88 -11.13 7.81 2.14
CA VAL A 88 -10.46 7.28 0.97
C VAL A 88 -9.78 8.39 0.16
N LEU A 89 -10.46 9.53 -0.01
CA LEU A 89 -9.88 10.68 -0.72
C LEU A 89 -8.68 11.25 0.03
N ASN A 90 -8.73 11.33 1.35
CA ASN A 90 -7.59 11.75 2.16
C ASN A 90 -6.40 10.84 1.94
N THR A 91 -6.64 9.53 1.88
CA THR A 91 -5.61 8.53 1.64
C THR A 91 -5.03 8.62 0.23
N THR A 92 -5.85 8.90 -0.75
CA THR A 92 -5.40 9.09 -2.14
C THR A 92 -4.41 10.25 -2.23
N GLU A 93 -4.69 11.35 -1.54
CA GLU A 93 -3.77 12.49 -1.46
C GLU A 93 -2.47 12.08 -0.77
N ALA A 94 -2.55 11.33 0.32
CA ALA A 94 -1.36 10.83 1.03
C ALA A 94 -0.50 9.94 0.13
N ILE A 95 -1.13 9.02 -0.60
CA ILE A 95 -0.42 8.14 -1.54
C ILE A 95 0.29 8.96 -2.61
N SER A 96 -0.36 9.99 -3.14
CA SER A 96 0.24 10.89 -4.13
C SER A 96 1.53 11.52 -3.58
N ASN A 97 1.51 12.00 -2.34
CA ASN A 97 2.69 12.57 -1.69
C ASN A 97 3.78 11.53 -1.45
N ILE A 98 3.40 10.34 -1.00
CA ILE A 98 4.34 9.23 -0.76
C ILE A 98 5.07 8.86 -2.07
N LEU A 99 4.33 8.71 -3.15
CA LEU A 99 4.91 8.38 -4.45
C LEU A 99 5.80 9.51 -4.97
N TYR A 100 5.42 10.76 -4.73
CA TYR A 100 6.27 11.90 -5.07
C TYR A 100 7.62 11.81 -4.37
N TYR A 101 7.63 11.56 -3.07
CA TYR A 101 8.88 11.41 -2.32
C TYR A 101 9.69 10.22 -2.81
N TYR A 102 9.04 9.12 -3.15
CA TYR A 102 9.71 7.93 -3.67
C TYR A 102 10.40 8.22 -5.01
N ILE A 103 9.70 8.88 -5.93
CA ILE A 103 10.23 9.20 -7.27
C ILE A 103 11.35 10.23 -7.17
N LYS A 104 11.20 11.21 -6.31
CA LYS A 104 12.20 12.25 -6.11
C LYS A 104 13.50 11.70 -5.52
N GLY A 105 13.41 10.64 -4.77
CA GLY A 105 14.56 10.03 -4.12
C GLY A 105 14.89 10.67 -2.83
#